data_776bd9bca0d73a25ef84f4f485c696d0
#
_entry.id   776bd9bca0d73a25ef84f4f485c696d0
#
_cell.length_a   1.000
_cell.length_b   1.000
_cell.length_c   1.000
_cell.angle_alpha   90.00
_cell.angle_beta   90.00
_cell.angle_gamma   90.00
#
_symmetry.space_group_name_H-M   'P 1'
#
loop_
_entity.id
_entity.type
_entity.pdbx_description
1 polymer ?
#
loop_
_entity_poly.entity_id
_entity_poly.type
_entity_poly.pdbx_seq_one_letter_code
_entity_poly.pdbx_strand_id
1 'polypeptide(L)'
;MVCLGEQEQKNLVEQFIGGLVNWPSEETAMEEIFKPLWKQTYDEGTRIAKQAYNIRGVDRPELLSQAKLHGGQRVRHVTQTTKENISRIVANGIEAGIGREKMADEILQEYEIQTRSRARLIADQETVMTLETGHYDMMQKSGATTKTWHHRPQKNPRDGSNGGPNHVKMDGETVPIDARFSNGLRYPCDPEGPARETIKCRCYVTYNR
;
A
#
# COMPACT_ATOMS: atom_id res chain seq x y z
N MET A 1 -0.54 -42.02 17.31
CA MET A 1 -0.94 -40.72 16.82
C MET A 1 0.34 -40.04 16.38
N VAL A 2 0.60 -39.95 15.06
CA VAL A 2 1.83 -39.37 14.54
C VAL A 2 1.59 -37.88 14.51
N CYS A 3 2.33 -37.10 15.32
CA CYS A 3 2.31 -35.66 15.23
C CYS A 3 3.03 -35.24 13.93
N LEU A 4 2.31 -34.63 13.01
CA LEU A 4 2.88 -34.02 11.82
C LEU A 4 3.83 -32.88 12.25
N GLY A 5 4.97 -32.77 11.58
CA GLY A 5 5.89 -31.66 11.82
C GLY A 5 5.26 -30.30 11.43
N GLU A 6 5.77 -29.20 12.03
CA GLU A 6 5.24 -27.84 11.77
C GLU A 6 5.12 -27.49 10.27
N GLN A 7 6.09 -27.92 9.46
CA GLN A 7 6.10 -27.67 8.02
C GLN A 7 5.03 -28.49 7.28
N GLU A 8 4.76 -29.71 7.71
CA GLU A 8 3.71 -30.57 7.13
C GLU A 8 2.32 -30.05 7.48
N GLN A 9 2.13 -29.54 8.69
CA GLN A 9 0.88 -28.89 9.11
C GLN A 9 0.63 -27.63 8.28
N LYS A 10 1.67 -26.80 8.06
CA LYS A 10 1.59 -25.59 7.25
C LYS A 10 1.23 -25.91 5.80
N ASN A 11 1.86 -26.91 5.20
CA ASN A 11 1.57 -27.32 3.83
C ASN A 11 0.13 -27.86 3.65
N LEU A 12 -0.39 -28.60 4.63
CA LEU A 12 -1.78 -29.08 4.63
C LEU A 12 -2.79 -27.94 4.72
N VAL A 13 -2.52 -26.94 5.56
CA VAL A 13 -3.34 -25.74 5.69
C VAL A 13 -3.32 -24.92 4.40
N GLU A 14 -2.16 -24.73 3.78
CA GLU A 14 -2.03 -24.02 2.50
C GLU A 14 -2.77 -24.74 1.36
N GLN A 15 -2.69 -26.08 1.29
CA GLN A 15 -3.45 -26.88 0.32
C GLN A 15 -4.97 -26.76 0.54
N PHE A 16 -5.42 -26.80 1.78
CA PHE A 16 -6.83 -26.68 2.13
C PHE A 16 -7.38 -25.29 1.74
N ILE A 17 -6.68 -24.24 2.09
CA ILE A 17 -7.07 -22.84 1.77
C ILE A 17 -6.99 -22.61 0.26
N GLY A 18 -5.96 -23.12 -0.42
CA GLY A 18 -5.79 -23.00 -1.87
C GLY A 18 -6.91 -23.69 -2.68
N GLY A 19 -7.54 -24.73 -2.11
CA GLY A 19 -8.70 -25.38 -2.72
C GLY A 19 -10.04 -24.68 -2.51
N LEU A 20 -10.12 -23.76 -1.54
CA LEU A 20 -11.37 -23.06 -1.18
C LEU A 20 -11.51 -21.68 -1.87
N VAL A 21 -10.42 -21.06 -2.22
CA VAL A 21 -10.40 -19.70 -2.80
C VAL A 21 -9.55 -19.66 -4.06
N ASN A 22 -10.12 -19.16 -5.14
CA ASN A 22 -9.37 -18.92 -6.38
C ASN A 22 -8.63 -17.57 -6.30
N TRP A 23 -7.47 -17.57 -5.65
CA TRP A 23 -6.67 -16.36 -5.40
C TRP A 23 -6.32 -15.54 -6.65
N PRO A 24 -5.96 -16.13 -7.81
CA PRO A 24 -5.74 -15.36 -9.03
C PRO A 24 -6.97 -14.60 -9.51
N SER A 25 -8.16 -15.18 -9.34
CA SER A 25 -9.43 -14.51 -9.67
C SER A 25 -9.74 -13.34 -8.74
N GLU A 26 -9.47 -13.50 -7.44
CA GLU A 26 -9.63 -12.43 -6.45
C GLU A 26 -8.66 -11.27 -6.70
N GLU A 27 -7.39 -11.56 -7.02
CA GLU A 27 -6.40 -10.53 -7.39
C GLU A 27 -6.85 -9.73 -8.62
N THR A 28 -7.32 -10.41 -9.67
CA THR A 28 -7.82 -9.77 -10.88
C THR A 28 -9.06 -8.91 -10.61
N ALA A 29 -10.01 -9.41 -9.83
CA ALA A 29 -11.22 -8.67 -9.46
C ALA A 29 -10.87 -7.39 -8.67
N MET A 30 -9.91 -7.46 -7.76
CA MET A 30 -9.44 -6.28 -7.02
C MET A 30 -8.74 -5.27 -7.94
N GLU A 31 -7.91 -5.70 -8.88
CA GLU A 31 -7.26 -4.81 -9.84
C GLU A 31 -8.31 -4.04 -10.67
N GLU A 32 -9.35 -4.71 -11.16
CA GLU A 32 -10.42 -4.07 -11.94
C GLU A 32 -11.20 -3.03 -11.11
N ILE A 33 -11.44 -3.28 -9.83
CA ILE A 33 -12.08 -2.31 -8.92
C ILE A 33 -11.22 -1.07 -8.72
N PHE A 34 -9.90 -1.22 -8.61
CA PHE A 34 -8.99 -0.10 -8.34
C PHE A 34 -8.58 0.71 -9.57
N LYS A 35 -8.64 0.16 -10.79
CA LYS A 35 -8.28 0.86 -12.03
C LYS A 35 -8.96 2.24 -12.21
N PRO A 36 -10.30 2.37 -12.04
CA PRO A 36 -10.96 3.68 -12.15
C PRO A 36 -10.50 4.65 -11.07
N LEU A 37 -10.29 4.17 -9.84
CA LEU A 37 -9.80 4.97 -8.72
C LEU A 37 -8.40 5.52 -9.02
N TRP A 38 -7.49 4.68 -9.50
CA TRP A 38 -6.13 5.10 -9.85
C TRP A 38 -6.12 6.16 -10.93
N LYS A 39 -6.93 5.98 -11.98
CA LYS A 39 -7.02 6.98 -13.04
C LYS A 39 -7.52 8.33 -12.53
N GLN A 40 -8.61 8.33 -11.77
CA GLN A 40 -9.21 9.54 -11.23
C GLN A 40 -8.26 10.26 -10.26
N THR A 41 -7.64 9.55 -9.33
CA THR A 41 -6.76 10.14 -8.32
C THR A 41 -5.43 10.62 -8.91
N TYR A 42 -4.90 9.95 -9.92
CA TYR A 42 -3.74 10.42 -10.67
C TYR A 42 -4.02 11.71 -11.43
N ASP A 43 -5.14 11.76 -12.16
CA ASP A 43 -5.58 12.96 -12.86
C ASP A 43 -5.77 14.13 -11.89
N GLU A 44 -6.29 13.87 -10.71
CA GLU A 44 -6.44 14.88 -9.65
C GLU A 44 -5.08 15.35 -9.12
N GLY A 45 -4.12 14.45 -8.89
CA GLY A 45 -2.75 14.81 -8.49
C GLY A 45 -2.07 15.72 -9.50
N THR A 46 -2.19 15.40 -10.79
CA THR A 46 -1.67 16.27 -11.87
C THR A 46 -2.38 17.60 -11.93
N ARG A 47 -3.69 17.65 -11.70
CA ARG A 47 -4.48 18.89 -11.67
C ARG A 47 -4.06 19.78 -10.50
N ILE A 48 -3.90 19.21 -9.30
CA ILE A 48 -3.43 19.93 -8.11
C ILE A 48 -2.06 20.55 -8.37
N ALA A 49 -1.12 19.79 -8.94
CA ALA A 49 0.20 20.29 -9.28
C ALA A 49 0.12 21.47 -10.26
N LYS A 50 -0.65 21.34 -11.34
CA LYS A 50 -0.84 22.41 -12.32
C LYS A 50 -1.37 23.69 -11.67
N GLN A 51 -2.35 23.56 -10.79
CA GLN A 51 -2.98 24.70 -10.13
C GLN A 51 -2.05 25.33 -9.10
N ALA A 52 -1.44 24.54 -8.23
CA ALA A 52 -0.58 25.02 -7.14
C ALA A 52 0.67 25.74 -7.65
N TYR A 53 1.23 25.27 -8.76
CA TYR A 53 2.47 25.81 -9.35
C TYR A 53 2.28 26.60 -10.63
N ASN A 54 1.02 26.94 -10.98
CA ASN A 54 0.66 27.72 -12.19
C ASN A 54 1.31 27.17 -13.48
N ILE A 55 1.29 25.83 -13.65
CA ILE A 55 1.90 25.16 -14.80
C ILE A 55 1.01 25.30 -16.03
N ARG A 56 1.54 25.91 -17.10
CA ARG A 56 0.86 26.10 -18.38
C ARG A 56 1.64 25.45 -19.51
N GLY A 57 0.95 25.02 -20.57
CA GLY A 57 1.58 24.47 -21.78
C GLY A 57 2.28 23.11 -21.61
N VAL A 58 2.08 22.45 -20.48
CA VAL A 58 2.62 21.10 -20.23
C VAL A 58 1.48 20.10 -20.27
N ASP A 59 1.58 19.10 -21.16
CA ASP A 59 0.61 18.02 -21.24
C ASP A 59 0.68 17.11 -20.00
N ARG A 60 -0.44 16.47 -19.67
CA ARG A 60 -0.47 15.49 -18.58
C ARG A 60 0.49 14.35 -18.87
N PRO A 61 1.24 13.87 -17.86
CA PRO A 61 1.96 12.60 -17.97
C PRO A 61 0.98 11.45 -18.25
N GLU A 62 1.40 10.46 -19.01
CA GLU A 62 0.57 9.26 -19.24
C GLU A 62 0.64 8.31 -18.04
N LEU A 63 -0.52 8.05 -17.44
CA LEU A 63 -0.69 7.08 -16.34
C LEU A 63 -0.39 5.62 -16.74
N LEU A 64 -0.51 5.30 -18.02
CA LEU A 64 -0.71 3.93 -18.51
C LEU A 64 0.40 2.92 -18.16
N SER A 65 1.63 3.34 -17.96
CA SER A 65 2.74 2.43 -17.61
C SER A 65 2.94 2.25 -16.11
N GLN A 66 2.71 3.27 -15.31
CA GLN A 66 2.99 3.28 -13.87
C GLN A 66 1.90 2.55 -13.06
N ALA A 67 0.63 2.75 -13.36
CA ALA A 67 -0.46 2.09 -12.66
C ALA A 67 -0.48 0.57 -12.88
N LYS A 68 -0.09 0.10 -14.07
CA LYS A 68 0.04 -1.34 -14.35
C LYS A 68 1.18 -2.01 -13.61
N LEU A 69 2.28 -1.28 -13.35
CA LEU A 69 3.45 -1.81 -12.67
C LEU A 69 3.27 -1.90 -11.15
N HIS A 70 2.53 -1.00 -10.53
CA HIS A 70 2.52 -0.84 -9.07
C HIS A 70 1.21 -1.26 -8.39
N GLY A 71 0.06 -1.18 -9.07
CA GLY A 71 -1.25 -1.54 -8.51
C GLY A 71 -1.35 -3.03 -8.14
N GLY A 72 -0.90 -3.91 -9.02
CA GLY A 72 -0.96 -5.35 -8.79
C GLY A 72 -0.07 -5.86 -7.65
N GLN A 73 1.03 -5.18 -7.33
CA GLN A 73 1.94 -5.62 -6.27
C GLN A 73 1.32 -5.50 -4.87
N ARG A 74 0.57 -4.45 -4.61
CA ARG A 74 -0.09 -4.23 -3.30
C ARG A 74 -1.30 -5.12 -3.09
N VAL A 75 -2.05 -5.37 -4.14
CA VAL A 75 -3.14 -6.35 -4.12
C VAL A 75 -2.61 -7.74 -3.75
N ARG A 76 -1.49 -8.16 -4.31
CA ARG A 76 -0.82 -9.42 -3.95
C ARG A 76 -0.42 -9.47 -2.48
N HIS A 77 0.13 -8.40 -1.92
CA HIS A 77 0.47 -8.33 -0.50
C HIS A 77 -0.76 -8.42 0.41
N VAL A 78 -1.90 -7.83 0.02
CA VAL A 78 -3.17 -7.95 0.75
C VAL A 78 -3.64 -9.39 0.77
N THR A 79 -3.64 -10.05 -0.39
CA THR A 79 -4.03 -11.45 -0.52
C THR A 79 -3.13 -12.35 0.32
N GLN A 80 -1.82 -12.15 0.30
CA GLN A 80 -0.86 -12.92 1.09
C GLN A 80 -1.11 -12.78 2.60
N THR A 81 -1.32 -11.57 3.11
CA THR A 81 -1.63 -11.36 4.52
C THR A 81 -2.97 -11.99 4.93
N THR A 82 -3.95 -12.02 4.03
CA THR A 82 -5.23 -12.69 4.27
C THR A 82 -5.02 -14.20 4.40
N LYS A 83 -4.24 -14.80 3.50
CA LYS A 83 -3.84 -16.21 3.59
C LYS A 83 -3.16 -16.53 4.94
N GLU A 84 -2.19 -15.71 5.35
CA GLU A 84 -1.46 -15.88 6.61
C GLU A 84 -2.38 -15.80 7.83
N ASN A 85 -3.34 -14.88 7.86
CA ASN A 85 -4.30 -14.75 8.95
C ASN A 85 -5.25 -15.96 9.05
N ILE A 86 -5.79 -16.42 7.92
CA ILE A 86 -6.62 -17.63 7.88
C ILE A 86 -5.81 -18.84 8.33
N SER A 87 -4.58 -19.00 7.83
CA SER A 87 -3.69 -20.10 8.24
C SER A 87 -3.43 -20.10 9.73
N ARG A 88 -3.22 -18.94 10.35
CA ARG A 88 -3.04 -18.78 11.78
C ARG A 88 -4.28 -19.19 12.59
N ILE A 89 -5.47 -18.78 12.16
CA ILE A 89 -6.74 -19.16 12.82
C ILE A 89 -6.92 -20.66 12.78
N VAL A 90 -6.67 -21.31 11.63
CA VAL A 90 -6.79 -22.75 11.46
C VAL A 90 -5.75 -23.49 12.31
N ALA A 91 -4.49 -23.05 12.32
CA ALA A 91 -3.44 -23.67 13.11
C ALA A 91 -3.75 -23.61 14.62
N ASN A 92 -4.14 -22.43 15.12
CA ASN A 92 -4.53 -22.26 16.52
C ASN A 92 -5.78 -23.09 16.88
N GLY A 93 -6.75 -23.18 15.97
CA GLY A 93 -7.96 -23.99 16.17
C GLY A 93 -7.67 -25.48 16.26
N ILE A 94 -6.75 -25.99 15.46
CA ILE A 94 -6.29 -27.38 15.50
C ILE A 94 -5.58 -27.67 16.85
N GLU A 95 -4.67 -26.78 17.26
CA GLU A 95 -3.94 -26.90 18.52
C GLU A 95 -4.88 -26.86 19.74
N ALA A 96 -5.89 -25.99 19.71
CA ALA A 96 -6.91 -25.88 20.75
C ALA A 96 -8.00 -26.98 20.69
N GLY A 97 -7.98 -27.87 19.70
CA GLY A 97 -8.98 -28.92 19.52
C GLY A 97 -10.37 -28.41 19.16
N ILE A 98 -10.45 -27.22 18.53
CA ILE A 98 -11.70 -26.59 18.12
C ILE A 98 -12.27 -27.31 16.90
N GLY A 99 -13.59 -27.59 16.89
CA GLY A 99 -14.28 -28.24 15.78
C GLY A 99 -14.32 -27.34 14.53
N ARG A 100 -14.41 -27.97 13.33
CA ARG A 100 -14.37 -27.28 12.02
C ARG A 100 -15.41 -26.18 11.88
N GLU A 101 -16.61 -26.37 12.37
CA GLU A 101 -17.70 -25.37 12.29
C GLU A 101 -17.33 -24.12 13.06
N LYS A 102 -16.82 -24.25 14.28
CA LYS A 102 -16.40 -23.12 15.09
C LYS A 102 -15.19 -22.41 14.49
N MET A 103 -14.23 -23.12 13.90
CA MET A 103 -13.13 -22.49 13.15
C MET A 103 -13.63 -21.71 11.95
N ALA A 104 -14.64 -22.23 11.22
CA ALA A 104 -15.25 -21.52 10.09
C ALA A 104 -15.94 -20.23 10.55
N ASP A 105 -16.65 -20.24 11.67
CA ASP A 105 -17.27 -19.06 12.25
C ASP A 105 -16.21 -18.00 12.67
N GLU A 106 -15.12 -18.44 13.29
CA GLU A 106 -14.01 -17.56 13.67
C GLU A 106 -13.34 -16.93 12.42
N ILE A 107 -13.15 -17.71 11.36
CA ILE A 107 -12.62 -17.21 10.07
C ILE A 107 -13.57 -16.17 9.49
N LEU A 108 -14.86 -16.44 9.41
CA LEU A 108 -15.87 -15.53 8.86
C LEU A 108 -15.95 -14.23 9.67
N GLN A 109 -15.97 -14.32 10.98
CA GLN A 109 -16.02 -13.16 11.86
C GLN A 109 -14.76 -12.28 11.73
N GLU A 110 -13.58 -12.91 11.77
CA GLU A 110 -12.30 -12.21 11.61
C GLU A 110 -12.15 -11.61 10.20
N TYR A 111 -12.57 -12.35 9.16
CA TYR A 111 -12.56 -11.89 7.77
C TYR A 111 -13.48 -10.69 7.59
N GLU A 112 -14.68 -10.68 8.15
CA GLU A 112 -15.63 -9.58 8.04
C GLU A 112 -15.10 -8.30 8.68
N ILE A 113 -14.56 -8.38 9.89
CA ILE A 113 -13.98 -7.24 10.61
C ILE A 113 -12.72 -6.73 9.92
N GLN A 114 -11.80 -7.62 9.57
CA GLN A 114 -10.55 -7.25 8.91
C GLN A 114 -10.79 -6.73 7.50
N THR A 115 -11.74 -7.29 6.77
CA THR A 115 -12.04 -6.90 5.39
C THR A 115 -12.50 -5.45 5.32
N ARG A 116 -13.38 -4.98 6.20
CA ARG A 116 -13.85 -3.59 6.21
C ARG A 116 -12.73 -2.59 6.56
N SER A 117 -12.02 -2.84 7.66
CA SER A 117 -10.92 -1.97 8.08
C SER A 117 -9.78 -1.98 7.08
N ARG A 118 -9.53 -3.13 6.50
CA ARG A 118 -8.49 -3.34 5.51
C ARG A 118 -8.85 -2.71 4.17
N ALA A 119 -10.09 -2.87 3.69
CA ALA A 119 -10.57 -2.22 2.48
C ALA A 119 -10.45 -0.69 2.57
N ARG A 120 -10.80 -0.10 3.73
CA ARG A 120 -10.59 1.33 3.98
C ARG A 120 -9.11 1.71 3.93
N LEU A 121 -8.25 0.97 4.61
CA LEU A 121 -6.81 1.23 4.60
C LEU A 121 -6.23 1.13 3.20
N ILE A 122 -6.64 0.15 2.40
CA ILE A 122 -6.19 -0.03 1.02
C ILE A 122 -6.68 1.15 0.18
N ALA A 123 -7.97 1.48 0.23
CA ALA A 123 -8.54 2.59 -0.52
C ALA A 123 -7.84 3.92 -0.19
N ASP A 124 -7.64 4.22 1.09
CA ASP A 124 -6.90 5.40 1.56
C ASP A 124 -5.46 5.41 1.02
N GLN A 125 -4.77 4.28 1.10
CA GLN A 125 -3.39 4.16 0.70
C GLN A 125 -3.21 4.27 -0.81
N GLU A 126 -4.06 3.58 -1.60
CA GLU A 126 -4.05 3.65 -3.06
C GLU A 126 -4.39 5.07 -3.55
N THR A 127 -5.36 5.73 -2.92
CA THR A 127 -5.73 7.11 -3.24
C THR A 127 -4.56 8.06 -3.04
N VAL A 128 -3.95 8.07 -1.86
CA VAL A 128 -2.81 8.97 -1.55
C VAL A 128 -1.62 8.67 -2.44
N MET A 129 -1.27 7.40 -2.61
CA MET A 129 -0.16 6.98 -3.45
C MET A 129 -0.30 7.47 -4.89
N THR A 130 -1.47 7.25 -5.49
CA THR A 130 -1.71 7.60 -6.89
C THR A 130 -1.78 9.11 -7.09
N LEU A 131 -2.35 9.84 -6.12
CA LEU A 131 -2.38 11.30 -6.12
C LEU A 131 -0.97 11.89 -6.04
N GLU A 132 -0.13 11.40 -5.13
CA GLU A 132 1.26 11.87 -4.98
C GLU A 132 2.11 11.49 -6.21
N THR A 133 1.86 10.33 -6.82
CA THR A 133 2.51 9.95 -8.07
C THR A 133 2.16 10.94 -9.18
N GLY A 134 0.88 11.26 -9.37
CA GLY A 134 0.45 12.23 -10.38
C GLY A 134 1.02 13.63 -10.14
N HIS A 135 1.10 14.05 -8.88
CA HIS A 135 1.72 15.30 -8.48
C HIS A 135 3.20 15.33 -8.84
N TYR A 136 3.95 14.31 -8.44
CA TYR A 136 5.39 14.20 -8.73
C TYR A 136 5.68 14.16 -10.23
N ASP A 137 4.99 13.33 -11.00
CA ASP A 137 5.17 13.19 -12.44
C ASP A 137 4.91 14.52 -13.16
N MET A 138 3.88 15.27 -12.73
CA MET A 138 3.58 16.58 -13.28
C MET A 138 4.69 17.58 -12.98
N MET A 139 5.21 17.58 -11.75
CA MET A 139 6.29 18.48 -11.35
C MET A 139 7.59 18.18 -12.09
N GLN A 140 7.95 16.90 -12.20
CA GLN A 140 9.10 16.46 -12.99
C GLN A 140 8.98 16.91 -14.46
N LYS A 141 7.82 16.63 -15.08
CA LYS A 141 7.56 17.02 -16.48
C LYS A 141 7.55 18.53 -16.69
N SER A 142 7.21 19.31 -15.68
CA SER A 142 7.19 20.77 -15.72
C SER A 142 8.53 21.45 -15.49
N GLY A 143 9.61 20.66 -15.29
CA GLY A 143 10.97 21.16 -15.10
C GLY A 143 11.25 21.61 -13.65
N ALA A 144 10.59 21.03 -12.66
CA ALA A 144 10.99 21.23 -11.27
C ALA A 144 12.44 20.78 -11.06
N THR A 145 13.19 21.55 -10.28
CA THR A 145 14.62 21.30 -10.05
C THR A 145 14.88 20.60 -8.74
N THR A 146 14.13 20.94 -7.70
CA THR A 146 14.26 20.35 -6.36
C THR A 146 12.90 20.06 -5.74
N LYS A 147 12.93 19.24 -4.70
CA LYS A 147 11.77 18.89 -3.88
C LYS A 147 12.16 18.83 -2.41
N THR A 148 11.22 19.26 -1.53
CA THR A 148 11.43 19.34 -0.09
C THR A 148 10.38 18.51 0.64
N TRP A 149 10.84 17.63 1.53
CA TRP A 149 9.98 16.79 2.37
C TRP A 149 9.37 17.59 3.51
N HIS A 150 8.08 17.38 3.79
CA HIS A 150 7.38 17.97 4.91
C HIS A 150 6.67 16.89 5.72
N HIS A 151 6.99 16.84 7.02
CA HIS A 151 6.27 16.01 7.96
C HIS A 151 4.94 16.69 8.35
N ARG A 152 3.84 15.94 8.27
CA ARG A 152 2.56 16.40 8.81
C ARG A 152 2.34 15.82 10.18
N PRO A 153 2.16 16.65 11.24
CA PRO A 153 1.82 16.18 12.57
C PRO A 153 0.60 15.26 12.56
N GLN A 154 0.66 14.14 13.25
CA GLN A 154 -0.40 13.15 13.34
C GLN A 154 -0.38 12.45 14.70
N LYS A 155 -1.49 11.79 15.08
CA LYS A 155 -1.64 11.12 16.38
C LYS A 155 -0.52 10.10 16.67
N ASN A 156 -0.08 9.37 15.64
CA ASN A 156 1.02 8.42 15.72
C ASN A 156 2.14 8.92 14.79
N PRO A 157 3.03 9.81 15.25
CA PRO A 157 4.08 10.35 14.44
C PRO A 157 5.09 9.27 14.05
N ARG A 158 5.68 9.43 12.89
CA ARG A 158 6.82 8.59 12.44
C ARG A 158 8.10 9.26 12.89
N ASP A 159 8.42 9.09 14.16
CA ASP A 159 9.55 9.73 14.86
C ASP A 159 10.75 8.81 15.10
N GLY A 160 10.70 7.59 14.57
CA GLY A 160 11.75 6.58 14.77
C GLY A 160 11.58 5.77 16.04
N SER A 161 10.54 6.02 16.86
CA SER A 161 10.25 5.22 18.05
C SER A 161 10.03 3.74 17.68
N ASN A 162 10.44 2.84 18.56
CA ASN A 162 10.31 1.38 18.37
C ASN A 162 11.00 0.84 17.09
N GLY A 163 12.06 1.49 16.59
CA GLY A 163 12.74 1.08 15.36
C GLY A 163 11.96 1.32 14.07
N GLY A 164 10.89 2.10 14.15
CA GLY A 164 10.09 2.49 13.01
C GLY A 164 10.73 3.59 12.14
N PRO A 165 10.05 4.01 11.06
CA PRO A 165 10.51 5.12 10.22
C PRO A 165 10.60 6.44 10.99
N ASN A 166 11.55 7.28 10.61
CA ASN A 166 11.71 8.62 11.21
C ASN A 166 11.48 9.73 10.18
N HIS A 167 10.22 9.98 9.86
CA HIS A 167 9.84 11.04 8.93
C HIS A 167 9.82 12.43 9.56
N VAL A 168 9.79 12.51 10.90
CA VAL A 168 9.93 13.78 11.63
C VAL A 168 11.31 14.38 11.39
N LYS A 169 12.35 13.54 11.43
CA LYS A 169 13.75 13.98 11.18
C LYS A 169 13.97 14.45 9.73
N MET A 170 13.13 14.01 8.80
CA MET A 170 13.23 14.37 7.39
C MET A 170 12.58 15.72 7.06
N ASP A 171 11.87 16.33 8.01
CA ASP A 171 11.17 17.60 7.76
C ASP A 171 12.17 18.67 7.31
N GLY A 172 11.91 19.30 6.14
CA GLY A 172 12.83 20.24 5.51
C GLY A 172 13.94 19.61 4.67
N GLU A 173 14.08 18.29 4.60
CA GLU A 173 15.05 17.66 3.71
C GLU A 173 14.75 18.03 2.26
N THR A 174 15.73 18.63 1.57
CA THR A 174 15.63 19.07 0.19
C THR A 174 16.61 18.31 -0.68
N VAL A 175 16.12 17.75 -1.79
CA VAL A 175 16.93 16.98 -2.74
C VAL A 175 16.60 17.39 -4.18
N PRO A 176 17.46 17.14 -5.17
CA PRO A 176 17.12 17.24 -6.59
C PRO A 176 15.86 16.46 -6.94
N ILE A 177 15.12 16.90 -7.94
CA ILE A 177 13.84 16.27 -8.33
C ILE A 177 13.97 14.76 -8.58
N ASP A 178 15.04 14.33 -9.22
CA ASP A 178 15.27 12.92 -9.58
C ASP A 178 15.93 12.10 -8.46
N ALA A 179 16.42 12.74 -7.41
CA ALA A 179 17.06 12.05 -6.29
C ALA A 179 16.03 11.43 -5.33
N ARG A 180 16.47 10.46 -4.55
CA ARG A 180 15.69 9.90 -3.44
C ARG A 180 16.02 10.62 -2.14
N PHE A 181 15.04 10.76 -1.27
CA PHE A 181 15.24 11.20 0.11
C PHE A 181 16.03 10.18 0.93
N SER A 182 16.48 10.59 2.11
CA SER A 182 17.30 9.75 3.02
C SER A 182 16.66 8.41 3.40
N ASN A 183 15.32 8.31 3.33
CA ASN A 183 14.58 7.06 3.53
C ASN A 183 14.42 6.20 2.26
N GLY A 184 15.04 6.60 1.15
CA GLY A 184 15.00 5.88 -0.12
C GLY A 184 13.77 6.12 -1.00
N LEU A 185 12.82 6.97 -0.56
CA LEU A 185 11.62 7.30 -1.34
C LEU A 185 11.89 8.47 -2.30
N ARG A 186 11.21 8.49 -3.44
CA ARG A 186 11.17 9.66 -4.35
C ARG A 186 10.21 10.74 -3.84
N TYR A 187 9.13 10.32 -3.19
CA TYR A 187 8.08 11.16 -2.59
C TYR A 187 7.32 10.34 -1.53
N PRO A 188 6.52 10.97 -0.66
CA PRO A 188 5.68 10.25 0.31
C PRO A 188 4.75 9.25 -0.38
N CYS A 189 4.61 8.08 0.20
CA CYS A 189 3.82 6.98 -0.37
C CYS A 189 4.30 6.47 -1.73
N ASP A 190 5.58 6.68 -2.10
CA ASP A 190 6.18 6.12 -3.31
C ASP A 190 5.86 4.62 -3.46
N PRO A 191 5.23 4.18 -4.58
CA PRO A 191 4.88 2.77 -4.79
C PRO A 191 6.08 1.82 -4.82
N GLU A 192 7.27 2.32 -5.17
CA GLU A 192 8.52 1.53 -5.13
C GLU A 192 9.13 1.42 -3.72
N GLY A 193 8.60 2.18 -2.77
CA GLY A 193 9.13 2.19 -1.41
C GLY A 193 8.64 1.02 -0.56
N PRO A 194 9.41 0.65 0.47
CA PRO A 194 9.01 -0.42 1.39
C PRO A 194 7.75 -0.04 2.17
N ALA A 195 6.89 -1.03 2.44
CA ALA A 195 5.61 -0.85 3.12
C ALA A 195 5.72 -0.08 4.45
N ARG A 196 6.79 -0.33 5.22
CA ARG A 196 7.05 0.36 6.50
C ARG A 196 7.20 1.88 6.34
N GLU A 197 7.73 2.36 5.21
CA GLU A 197 7.93 3.79 4.93
C GLU A 197 6.70 4.43 4.32
N THR A 198 5.84 3.66 3.64
CA THR A 198 4.75 4.18 2.80
C THR A 198 3.37 4.04 3.43
N ILE A 199 3.05 2.90 4.09
CA ILE A 199 1.71 2.66 4.63
C ILE A 199 1.38 3.66 5.76
N LYS A 200 0.23 4.33 5.67
CA LYS A 200 -0.23 5.38 6.60
C LYS A 200 0.70 6.59 6.70
N CYS A 201 1.58 6.81 5.73
CA CYS A 201 2.34 8.06 5.65
C CYS A 201 1.39 9.21 5.31
N ARG A 202 1.56 10.36 5.99
CA ARG A 202 0.79 11.59 5.79
C ARG A 202 1.68 12.79 5.45
N CYS A 203 2.97 12.54 5.22
CA CYS A 203 3.90 13.56 4.75
C CYS A 203 3.52 14.03 3.35
N TYR A 204 4.06 15.16 2.94
CA TYR A 204 3.89 15.72 1.61
C TYR A 204 5.20 16.34 1.13
N VAL A 205 5.25 16.73 -0.13
CA VAL A 205 6.42 17.34 -0.77
C VAL A 205 6.03 18.66 -1.40
N THR A 206 6.88 19.68 -1.25
CA THR A 206 6.83 20.89 -2.06
C THR A 206 7.93 20.88 -3.11
N TYR A 207 7.75 21.61 -4.21
CA TYR A 207 8.65 21.60 -5.37
C TYR A 207 9.08 23.00 -5.72
N ASN A 208 10.34 23.15 -6.18
CA ASN A 208 10.87 24.38 -6.78
C ASN A 208 11.10 24.16 -8.28
N ARG A 209 10.76 25.16 -9.06
CA ARG A 209 10.95 25.20 -10.50
C ARG A 209 12.08 26.14 -10.86
#